data_bcd9a27f47b564edad88b0d8dd626e8e
#
_entry.id   bcd9a27f47b564edad88b0d8dd626e8e
#
_cell.length_a   1.000
_cell.length_b   1.000
_cell.length_c   1.000
_cell.angle_alpha   90.00
_cell.angle_beta   90.00
_cell.angle_gamma   90.00
#
_symmetry.space_group_name_H-M   'P 1'
#
loop_
_entity.id
_entity.type
_entity.pdbx_description
1 polymer ?
#
loop_
_entity_poly.entity_id
_entity_poly.type
_entity_poly.pdbx_seq_one_letter_code
_entity_poly.pdbx_strand_id
1 'polypeptide(L)'
;MIKIRKPNLQLIYVSDIQHSAEYYQNLFNFEPYFVSPRYVVFKVDGVADFAIWSGGESPEHESPRFAEIGINLETDTEVKELYKEWKADAGINIYKDLYTDVFGETFLVKDPDGHVIRVSSAD
;
A
#
# COMPACT_ATOMS: atom_id res chain seq x y z
N MET A 1 -9.31 -34.94 -8.29
CA MET A 1 -8.24 -34.04 -8.71
C MET A 1 -8.11 -32.88 -7.72
N ILE A 2 -6.91 -32.67 -7.24
CA ILE A 2 -6.63 -31.56 -6.33
C ILE A 2 -6.31 -30.33 -7.18
N LYS A 3 -6.98 -29.23 -6.87
CA LYS A 3 -6.79 -27.98 -7.57
C LYS A 3 -6.18 -26.97 -6.60
N ILE A 4 -5.03 -26.45 -6.94
CA ILE A 4 -4.37 -25.43 -6.13
C ILE A 4 -5.12 -24.11 -6.30
N ARG A 5 -5.45 -23.48 -5.18
CA ARG A 5 -6.13 -22.18 -5.16
C ARG A 5 -5.26 -21.20 -4.39
N LYS A 6 -4.78 -20.18 -5.08
CA LYS A 6 -3.92 -19.17 -4.47
C LYS A 6 -4.69 -17.87 -4.28
N PRO A 7 -4.53 -17.20 -3.15
CA PRO A 7 -5.08 -15.86 -3.01
C PRO A 7 -4.43 -14.96 -4.05
N ASN A 8 -5.22 -14.47 -4.98
CA ASN A 8 -4.70 -13.63 -6.08
C ASN A 8 -5.30 -12.23 -6.11
N LEU A 9 -5.91 -11.84 -5.02
CA LEU A 9 -6.48 -10.51 -4.86
C LEU A 9 -6.29 -10.05 -3.43
N GLN A 10 -5.72 -8.87 -3.26
CA GLN A 10 -5.68 -8.18 -1.99
C GLN A 10 -6.57 -6.95 -2.10
N LEU A 11 -7.63 -6.92 -1.31
CA LEU A 11 -8.65 -5.88 -1.38
C LEU A 11 -8.70 -5.13 -0.06
N ILE A 12 -8.67 -3.80 -0.13
CA ILE A 12 -8.92 -2.98 1.06
C ILE A 12 -10.15 -2.10 0.83
N TYR A 13 -10.84 -1.80 1.90
CA TYR A 13 -11.98 -0.90 1.88
C TYR A 13 -11.47 0.53 2.04
N VAL A 14 -12.06 1.44 1.28
CA VAL A 14 -11.70 2.86 1.35
C VAL A 14 -12.98 3.69 1.46
N SER A 15 -12.84 4.89 2.02
CA SER A 15 -13.98 5.79 2.21
C SER A 15 -14.26 6.63 0.96
N ASP A 16 -13.22 7.00 0.23
CA ASP A 16 -13.31 7.87 -0.94
C ASP A 16 -12.45 7.27 -2.05
N ILE A 17 -13.11 6.62 -3.00
CA ILE A 17 -12.42 5.86 -4.05
C ILE A 17 -11.53 6.74 -4.92
N GLN A 18 -11.99 7.95 -5.26
CA GLN A 18 -11.23 8.83 -6.13
C GLN A 18 -9.96 9.31 -5.44
N HIS A 19 -10.08 9.74 -4.20
CA HIS A 19 -8.94 10.21 -3.43
C HIS A 19 -7.93 9.07 -3.19
N SER A 20 -8.42 7.90 -2.82
CA SER A 20 -7.55 6.73 -2.59
C SER A 20 -6.89 6.24 -3.87
N ALA A 21 -7.62 6.26 -5.00
CA ALA A 21 -7.03 5.86 -6.27
C ALA A 21 -5.87 6.79 -6.68
N GLU A 22 -6.06 8.08 -6.51
CA GLU A 22 -5.02 9.07 -6.78
C GLU A 22 -3.82 8.87 -5.84
N TYR A 23 -4.11 8.62 -4.56
CA TYR A 23 -3.07 8.36 -3.56
C TYR A 23 -2.21 7.16 -3.96
N TYR A 24 -2.85 6.02 -4.28
CA TYR A 24 -2.10 4.81 -4.62
C TYR A 24 -1.42 4.91 -5.98
N GLN A 25 -2.00 5.62 -6.93
CA GLN A 25 -1.33 5.88 -8.21
C GLN A 25 -0.04 6.68 -8.00
N ASN A 26 -0.08 7.68 -7.12
CA ASN A 26 1.11 8.45 -6.78
C ASN A 26 2.12 7.57 -6.03
N LEU A 27 1.64 6.78 -5.08
CA LEU A 27 2.51 5.95 -4.26
C LEU A 27 3.24 4.89 -5.08
N PHE A 28 2.50 4.16 -5.92
CA PHE A 28 3.03 3.07 -6.72
C PHE A 28 3.72 3.54 -7.99
N ASN A 29 3.41 4.75 -8.43
CA ASN A 29 3.94 5.37 -9.65
C ASN A 29 3.59 4.59 -10.92
N PHE A 30 2.38 4.02 -10.96
CA PHE A 30 1.79 3.49 -12.19
C PHE A 30 0.26 3.60 -12.12
N GLU A 31 -0.37 3.55 -13.30
CA GLU A 31 -1.81 3.74 -13.42
C GLU A 31 -2.57 2.46 -13.10
N PRO A 32 -3.80 2.58 -12.58
CA PRO A 32 -4.62 1.41 -12.36
C PRO A 32 -4.98 0.72 -13.67
N TYR A 33 -5.16 -0.59 -13.58
CA TYR A 33 -5.55 -1.43 -14.71
C TYR A 33 -7.04 -1.33 -14.99
N PHE A 34 -7.86 -1.22 -13.96
CA PHE A 34 -9.30 -1.16 -14.05
C PHE A 34 -9.85 -0.08 -13.12
N VAL A 35 -10.74 0.76 -13.64
CA VAL A 35 -11.35 1.84 -12.87
C VAL A 35 -12.86 1.79 -13.06
N SER A 36 -13.58 1.77 -11.95
CA SER A 36 -15.05 1.90 -11.96
C SER A 36 -15.46 2.83 -10.80
N PRO A 37 -16.74 3.21 -10.69
CA PRO A 37 -17.13 4.18 -9.66
C PRO A 37 -16.83 3.77 -8.21
N ARG A 38 -16.72 2.48 -7.91
CA ARG A 38 -16.50 2.01 -6.54
C ARG A 38 -15.37 0.99 -6.41
N TYR A 39 -14.70 0.65 -7.49
CA TYR A 39 -13.72 -0.43 -7.49
C TYR A 39 -12.59 -0.10 -8.45
N VAL A 40 -11.37 -0.09 -7.95
CA VAL A 40 -10.18 0.23 -8.73
C VAL A 40 -9.14 -0.86 -8.48
N VAL A 41 -8.55 -1.37 -9.55
CA VAL A 41 -7.57 -2.45 -9.48
C VAL A 41 -6.23 -1.99 -10.03
N PHE A 42 -5.18 -2.24 -9.27
CA PHE A 42 -3.80 -2.06 -9.70
C PHE A 42 -3.20 -3.44 -9.94
N LYS A 43 -2.74 -3.67 -11.15
CA LYS A 43 -2.04 -4.90 -11.48
C LYS A 43 -0.60 -4.80 -11.02
N VAL A 44 -0.17 -5.79 -10.26
CA VAL A 44 1.22 -5.87 -9.81
C VAL A 44 1.83 -7.15 -10.38
N ASP A 45 3.15 -7.15 -10.49
CA ASP A 45 3.85 -8.37 -10.88
C ASP A 45 3.81 -9.34 -9.71
N GLY A 46 3.21 -10.49 -9.92
CA GLY A 46 3.08 -11.47 -8.88
C GLY A 46 1.75 -12.20 -8.94
N VAL A 47 1.38 -12.83 -7.84
CA VAL A 47 0.18 -13.67 -7.77
C VAL A 47 -1.06 -12.94 -7.30
N ALA A 48 -0.93 -11.72 -6.80
CA ALA A 48 -2.07 -10.98 -6.27
C ALA A 48 -2.11 -9.56 -6.83
N ASP A 49 -3.28 -9.17 -7.32
CA ASP A 49 -3.55 -7.77 -7.68
C ASP A 49 -3.90 -7.00 -6.41
N PHE A 50 -3.69 -5.69 -6.45
CA PHE A 50 -4.10 -4.80 -5.37
C PHE A 50 -5.34 -4.03 -5.81
N ALA A 51 -6.40 -4.08 -5.01
CA ALA A 51 -7.65 -3.40 -5.32
C ALA A 51 -8.15 -2.60 -4.13
N ILE A 52 -8.84 -1.51 -4.43
CA ILE A 52 -9.52 -0.68 -3.43
C ILE A 52 -11.01 -0.62 -3.75
N TRP A 53 -11.84 -0.60 -2.71
CA TRP A 53 -13.30 -0.66 -2.87
C TRP A 53 -13.99 0.25 -1.88
N SER A 54 -14.85 1.14 -2.38
CA SER A 54 -15.63 2.03 -1.54
C SER A 54 -17.10 1.61 -1.42
N GLY A 55 -17.46 0.45 -1.98
CA GLY A 55 -18.82 -0.05 -1.91
C GLY A 55 -19.15 -0.78 -0.61
N GLY A 56 -18.16 -1.03 0.23
CA GLY A 56 -18.32 -1.71 1.49
C GLY A 56 -18.41 -0.76 2.67
N GLU A 57 -18.19 -1.32 3.85
CA GLU A 57 -18.15 -0.54 5.08
C GLU A 57 -16.99 0.45 5.04
N SER A 58 -17.25 1.70 5.46
CA SER A 58 -16.21 2.72 5.46
C SER A 58 -15.25 2.48 6.63
N PRO A 59 -13.94 2.46 6.39
CA PRO A 59 -12.99 2.24 7.47
C PRO A 59 -12.90 3.44 8.40
N GLU A 60 -12.65 3.17 9.67
CA GLU A 60 -12.36 4.20 10.66
C GLU A 60 -10.85 4.43 10.71
N HIS A 61 -10.45 5.68 10.55
CA HIS A 61 -9.03 6.04 10.44
C HIS A 61 -8.20 5.58 11.64
N GLU A 62 -8.75 5.70 12.84
CA GLU A 62 -8.00 5.43 14.07
C GLU A 62 -8.12 3.98 14.58
N SER A 63 -8.88 3.14 13.88
CA SER A 63 -9.00 1.73 14.30
C SER A 63 -7.67 1.01 14.15
N PRO A 64 -7.33 0.12 15.08
CA PRO A 64 -6.13 -0.70 14.94
C PRO A 64 -6.15 -1.54 13.67
N ARG A 65 -5.00 -1.70 13.04
CA ARG A 65 -4.85 -2.52 11.85
C ARG A 65 -4.01 -3.73 12.18
N PHE A 66 -4.48 -4.89 11.76
CA PHE A 66 -3.79 -6.17 11.97
C PHE A 66 -3.28 -6.75 10.65
N ALA A 67 -3.19 -5.92 9.64
CA ALA A 67 -2.63 -6.25 8.34
C ALA A 67 -1.95 -5.02 7.77
N GLU A 68 -0.99 -5.23 6.88
CA GLU A 68 -0.24 -4.15 6.26
C GLU A 68 -0.12 -4.39 4.76
N ILE A 69 0.02 -3.30 4.02
CA ILE A 69 0.41 -3.36 2.62
C ILE A 69 1.94 -3.28 2.61
N GLY A 70 2.60 -4.27 2.02
CA GLY A 70 4.05 -4.34 2.02
C GLY A 70 4.64 -3.97 0.66
N ILE A 71 5.65 -3.12 0.67
CA ILE A 71 6.49 -2.81 -0.48
C ILE A 71 7.91 -3.19 -0.10
N ASN A 72 8.42 -4.26 -0.72
CA ASN A 72 9.79 -4.69 -0.49
C ASN A 72 10.67 -4.17 -1.62
N LEU A 73 11.69 -3.40 -1.26
CA LEU A 73 12.69 -2.93 -2.19
C LEU A 73 13.93 -3.81 -2.07
N GLU A 74 14.81 -3.77 -3.06
CA GLU A 74 15.94 -4.70 -3.11
C GLU A 74 17.05 -4.35 -2.12
N THR A 75 17.24 -3.08 -1.82
CA THR A 75 18.37 -2.64 -1.00
C THR A 75 17.94 -1.62 0.05
N ASP A 76 18.73 -1.53 1.13
CA ASP A 76 18.56 -0.50 2.15
C ASP A 76 18.71 0.91 1.56
N THR A 77 19.58 1.07 0.58
CA THR A 77 19.78 2.36 -0.09
C THR A 77 18.50 2.83 -0.77
N GLU A 78 17.81 1.92 -1.46
CA GLU A 78 16.54 2.25 -2.10
C GLU A 78 15.46 2.66 -1.09
N VAL A 79 15.42 1.99 0.07
CA VAL A 79 14.49 2.35 1.13
C VAL A 79 14.76 3.75 1.64
N LYS A 80 16.04 4.09 1.87
CA LYS A 80 16.43 5.41 2.34
C LYS A 80 16.10 6.51 1.33
N GLU A 81 16.32 6.23 0.06
CA GLU A 81 16.01 7.19 -1.00
C GLU A 81 14.50 7.44 -1.10
N LEU A 82 13.70 6.37 -1.05
CA LEU A 82 12.26 6.51 -1.10
C LEU A 82 11.73 7.22 0.15
N TYR A 83 12.28 6.93 1.31
CA TYR A 83 11.92 7.63 2.53
C TYR A 83 12.14 9.14 2.40
N LYS A 84 13.29 9.56 1.88
CA LYS A 84 13.58 10.98 1.65
C LYS A 84 12.56 11.63 0.72
N GLU A 85 12.23 10.96 -0.37
CA GLU A 85 11.26 11.44 -1.35
C GLU A 85 9.88 11.60 -0.72
N TRP A 86 9.42 10.57 -0.01
CA TRP A 86 8.09 10.61 0.60
C TRP A 86 8.01 11.55 1.79
N LYS A 87 9.09 11.69 2.54
CA LYS A 87 9.14 12.64 3.66
C LYS A 87 8.96 14.08 3.19
N ALA A 88 9.41 14.39 1.98
CA ALA A 88 9.28 15.72 1.37
C ALA A 88 7.90 15.93 0.74
N ASP A 89 7.08 14.89 0.58
CA ASP A 89 5.77 14.98 -0.05
C ASP A 89 4.71 15.22 1.03
N ALA A 90 4.08 16.39 1.02
CA ALA A 90 3.07 16.76 2.02
C ALA A 90 1.82 15.88 1.96
N GLY A 91 1.59 15.19 0.84
CA GLY A 91 0.45 14.28 0.66
C GLY A 91 0.66 12.91 1.28
N ILE A 92 1.86 12.62 1.79
CA ILE A 92 2.20 11.32 2.36
C ILE A 92 2.41 11.47 3.87
N ASN A 93 1.67 10.68 4.63
CA ASN A 93 1.72 10.71 6.09
C ASN A 93 2.69 9.63 6.58
N ILE A 94 3.90 10.05 6.97
CA ILE A 94 4.87 9.14 7.58
C ILE A 94 4.37 8.77 8.97
N TYR A 95 4.08 7.48 9.16
CA TYR A 95 3.59 6.96 10.44
C TYR A 95 4.74 6.59 11.36
N LYS A 96 5.79 6.00 10.82
CA LYS A 96 6.99 5.69 11.57
C LYS A 96 8.20 6.02 10.71
N ASP A 97 9.06 6.89 11.23
CA ASP A 97 10.26 7.32 10.52
C ASP A 97 11.25 6.17 10.31
N LEU A 98 12.18 6.36 9.40
CA LEU A 98 13.17 5.36 9.04
C LEU A 98 13.87 4.77 10.27
N TYR A 99 13.93 3.46 10.34
CA TYR A 99 14.60 2.72 11.42
C TYR A 99 15.13 1.40 10.87
N THR A 100 16.01 0.77 11.62
CA THR A 100 16.53 -0.56 11.27
C THR A 100 15.72 -1.62 12.01
N ASP A 101 15.14 -2.54 11.24
CA ASP A 101 14.38 -3.66 11.77
C ASP A 101 15.08 -4.96 11.38
N VAL A 102 14.52 -6.09 11.79
CA VAL A 102 15.02 -7.41 11.37
C VAL A 102 14.95 -7.59 9.85
N PHE A 103 14.09 -6.83 9.19
CA PHE A 103 13.94 -6.85 7.73
C PHE A 103 14.82 -5.80 7.03
N GLY A 104 15.79 -5.20 7.73
CA GLY A 104 16.60 -4.13 7.19
C GLY A 104 16.00 -2.76 7.46
N GLU A 105 16.41 -1.77 6.67
CA GLU A 105 15.89 -0.41 6.79
C GLU A 105 14.40 -0.40 6.46
N THR A 106 13.62 0.25 7.30
CA THR A 106 12.16 0.20 7.27
C THR A 106 11.56 1.54 7.62
N PHE A 107 10.44 1.87 7.01
CA PHE A 107 9.57 2.96 7.47
C PHE A 107 8.11 2.62 7.15
N LEU A 108 7.19 3.30 7.83
CA LEU A 108 5.75 3.07 7.66
C LEU A 108 5.07 4.36 7.27
N VAL A 109 4.08 4.24 6.37
CA VAL A 109 3.18 5.36 6.06
C VAL A 109 1.74 4.91 6.28
N LYS A 110 0.85 5.88 6.45
CA LYS A 110 -0.59 5.61 6.52
C LYS A 110 -1.28 6.22 5.31
N ASP A 111 -2.20 5.47 4.75
CA ASP A 111 -3.02 5.96 3.66
C ASP A 111 -4.14 6.87 4.20
N PRO A 112 -4.98 7.47 3.32
CA PRO A 112 -6.03 8.39 3.79
C PRO A 112 -7.03 7.76 4.77
N ASP A 113 -7.21 6.45 4.74
CA ASP A 113 -8.12 5.74 5.63
C ASP A 113 -7.44 5.11 6.84
N GLY A 114 -6.14 5.31 7.00
CA GLY A 114 -5.39 4.78 8.13
C GLY A 114 -4.81 3.38 7.89
N HIS A 115 -4.88 2.86 6.69
CA HIS A 115 -4.20 1.60 6.36
C HIS A 115 -2.69 1.80 6.41
N VAL A 116 -1.99 0.82 6.94
CA VAL A 116 -0.54 0.91 7.12
C VAL A 116 0.17 0.31 5.93
N ILE A 117 1.13 1.04 5.40
CA ILE A 117 2.00 0.58 4.31
C ILE A 117 3.41 0.49 4.88
N ARG A 118 4.00 -0.68 4.77
CA ARG A 118 5.37 -0.93 5.21
C ARG A 118 6.30 -0.94 4.01
N VAL A 119 7.35 -0.14 4.08
CA VAL A 119 8.42 -0.18 3.08
C VAL A 119 9.66 -0.69 3.77
N SER A 120 10.24 -1.76 3.25
CA SER A 120 11.46 -2.35 3.80
C SER A 120 12.28 -2.96 2.69
N SER A 121 13.55 -3.23 2.99
CA SER A 121 14.38 -3.96 2.05
C SER A 121 14.06 -5.46 2.16
N ALA A 122 14.16 -6.14 1.04
CA ALA A 122 14.11 -7.59 1.03
C ALA A 122 15.49 -8.09 1.49
N ASP A 123 15.54 -8.67 2.60
CA ASP A 123 16.81 -9.16 3.15
C ASP A 123 17.37 -10.39 2.45
#